data_9b533569c1e1f62a2d980e176eaed889
#
_entry.id   9b533569c1e1f62a2d980e176eaed889
#
_cell.length_a   1.000
_cell.length_b   1.000
_cell.length_c   1.000
_cell.angle_alpha   90.00
_cell.angle_beta   90.00
_cell.angle_gamma   90.00
#
_symmetry.space_group_name_H-M   'P 1'
#
loop_
_entity.id
_entity.type
_entity.pdbx_description
1 polymer ?
#
loop_
_entity_poly.entity_id
_entity_poly.type
_entity_poly.pdbx_seq_one_letter_code
_entity_poly.pdbx_strand_id
1 'polypeptide(L)'
;HPTKPNILWQKNSYDQPNLAPWFSDPSNHSKYDWYVFNSHWTYEKYRFHFNIPTNRSVVIKNGIDKIEKAKPYVKGEPIKIIHQNTPWRGLSVLLGAMQLVKNPLVTLDVYSSTEVYGQDFYDKNDHEYKELYEQAKKLPNVNNIGYKPNQYIKDNLKNYHMYAYPSIFEET
;
A
#
# COMPACT_ATOMS: atom_id res chain seq x y z
N HIS A 1 8.96 31.46 8.02
CA HIS A 1 10.14 32.19 8.52
C HIS A 1 11.10 32.35 7.35
N PRO A 2 11.56 33.58 7.02
CA PRO A 2 12.33 33.83 5.79
C PRO A 2 13.72 33.14 5.73
N THR A 3 14.14 32.51 6.80
CA THR A 3 15.43 31.80 6.88
C THR A 3 15.37 30.29 6.84
N LYS A 4 14.17 29.71 6.72
CA LYS A 4 13.99 28.24 6.66
C LYS A 4 13.46 27.85 5.28
N PRO A 5 14.04 26.83 4.63
CA PRO A 5 13.52 26.33 3.36
C PRO A 5 12.12 25.73 3.55
N ASN A 6 11.25 26.01 2.60
CA ASN A 6 9.92 25.42 2.52
C ASN A 6 9.98 24.18 1.62
N ILE A 7 9.81 23.00 2.20
CA ILE A 7 9.98 21.72 1.51
C ILE A 7 8.63 21.04 1.41
N LEU A 8 8.23 20.67 0.18
CA LEU A 8 7.10 19.82 -0.06
C LEU A 8 7.54 18.36 -0.22
N TRP A 9 7.12 17.47 0.69
CA TRP A 9 7.34 16.05 0.55
C TRP A 9 6.09 15.36 0.03
N GLN A 10 6.11 15.03 -1.26
CA GLN A 10 4.98 14.43 -1.95
C GLN A 10 5.04 12.90 -1.92
N LYS A 11 3.94 12.30 -1.45
CA LYS A 11 3.79 10.85 -1.28
C LYS A 11 2.56 10.28 -1.99
N ASN A 12 1.71 11.14 -2.54
CA ASN A 12 0.45 10.77 -3.19
C ASN A 12 0.62 10.73 -4.71
N SER A 13 -0.27 9.99 -5.37
CA SER A 13 -0.34 9.99 -6.84
C SER A 13 -0.68 11.38 -7.39
N TYR A 14 -0.20 11.65 -8.60
CA TYR A 14 -0.32 12.94 -9.27
C TYR A 14 -1.75 13.29 -9.70
N ASP A 15 -2.60 12.28 -9.90
CA ASP A 15 -3.97 12.37 -10.43
C ASP A 15 -5.05 12.49 -9.34
N GLN A 16 -4.65 12.63 -8.07
CA GLN A 16 -5.62 12.79 -7.00
C GLN A 16 -6.40 14.11 -7.16
N PRO A 17 -7.76 14.06 -7.11
CA PRO A 17 -8.61 15.20 -7.40
C PRO A 17 -8.35 16.45 -6.54
N ASN A 18 -7.88 16.27 -5.32
CA ASN A 18 -7.56 17.36 -4.39
C ASN A 18 -6.16 17.95 -4.59
N LEU A 19 -5.29 17.27 -5.32
CA LEU A 19 -3.89 17.67 -5.52
C LEU A 19 -3.65 18.22 -6.93
N ALA A 20 -4.20 17.55 -7.94
CA ALA A 20 -3.97 17.89 -9.34
C ALA A 20 -4.28 19.37 -9.68
N PRO A 21 -5.38 19.99 -9.22
CA PRO A 21 -5.66 21.39 -9.49
C PRO A 21 -4.61 22.34 -8.93
N TRP A 22 -4.10 22.02 -7.74
CA TRP A 22 -3.08 22.85 -7.10
C TRP A 22 -1.76 22.82 -7.86
N PHE A 23 -1.30 21.64 -8.29
CA PHE A 23 -0.06 21.47 -9.03
C PHE A 23 -0.16 21.95 -10.50
N SER A 24 -1.36 22.00 -11.05
CA SER A 24 -1.61 22.50 -12.40
C SER A 24 -1.43 24.02 -12.55
N ASP A 25 -1.40 24.75 -11.42
CA ASP A 25 -1.08 26.18 -11.40
C ASP A 25 0.42 26.39 -11.13
N PRO A 26 1.21 26.81 -12.16
CA PRO A 26 2.65 27.03 -12.00
C PRO A 26 3.02 28.08 -10.95
N SER A 27 2.11 29.01 -10.62
CA SER A 27 2.37 30.04 -9.60
C SER A 27 2.55 29.43 -8.21
N ASN A 28 1.94 28.26 -7.96
CA ASN A 28 2.10 27.53 -6.73
C ASN A 28 3.49 26.92 -6.57
N HIS A 29 4.21 26.68 -7.67
CA HIS A 29 5.55 26.09 -7.62
C HIS A 29 6.59 26.99 -6.97
N SER A 30 6.37 28.29 -6.95
CA SER A 30 7.25 29.25 -6.26
C SER A 30 7.12 29.22 -4.74
N LYS A 31 6.08 28.57 -4.19
CA LYS A 31 5.84 28.49 -2.75
C LYS A 31 6.78 27.53 -2.02
N TYR A 32 7.48 26.67 -2.77
CA TYR A 32 8.41 25.70 -2.20
C TYR A 32 9.82 25.87 -2.78
N ASP A 33 10.79 25.79 -1.90
CA ASP A 33 12.21 25.81 -2.27
C ASP A 33 12.64 24.45 -2.82
N TRP A 34 12.08 23.37 -2.27
CA TRP A 34 12.39 21.98 -2.67
C TRP A 34 11.17 21.09 -2.74
N TYR A 35 11.23 20.12 -3.65
CA TYR A 35 10.28 19.03 -3.81
C TYR A 35 10.95 17.70 -3.51
N VAL A 36 10.40 16.94 -2.59
CA VAL A 36 10.85 15.59 -2.26
C VAL A 36 9.78 14.58 -2.70
N PHE A 37 10.17 13.60 -3.48
CA PHE A 37 9.29 12.52 -3.95
C PHE A 37 9.75 11.20 -3.34
N ASN A 38 8.79 10.31 -3.02
CA ASN A 38 9.09 9.02 -2.41
C ASN A 38 9.57 7.95 -3.41
N SER A 39 9.43 8.20 -4.72
CA SER A 39 9.86 7.27 -5.77
C SER A 39 10.23 8.02 -7.06
N HIS A 40 11.01 7.38 -7.91
CA HIS A 40 11.27 7.88 -9.26
C HIS A 40 10.00 7.95 -10.11
N TRP A 41 9.09 6.98 -9.94
CA TRP A 41 7.80 6.99 -10.62
C TRP A 41 7.00 8.26 -10.29
N THR A 42 6.83 8.56 -8.99
CA THR A 42 6.14 9.78 -8.55
C THR A 42 6.81 11.04 -9.10
N TYR A 43 8.15 11.12 -8.98
CA TYR A 43 8.92 12.24 -9.53
C TYR A 43 8.64 12.45 -11.03
N GLU A 44 8.72 11.40 -11.85
CA GLU A 44 8.51 11.48 -13.29
C GLU A 44 7.07 11.89 -13.62
N LYS A 45 6.06 11.32 -12.94
CA LYS A 45 4.65 11.70 -13.14
C LYS A 45 4.41 13.18 -12.84
N TYR A 46 4.89 13.68 -11.71
CA TYR A 46 4.76 15.11 -11.37
C TYR A 46 5.54 16.01 -12.33
N ARG A 47 6.73 15.61 -12.73
CA ARG A 47 7.54 16.35 -13.70
C ARG A 47 6.83 16.48 -15.04
N PHE A 48 6.29 15.39 -15.58
CA PHE A 48 5.63 15.39 -16.88
C PHE A 48 4.27 16.09 -16.88
N HIS A 49 3.48 15.92 -15.83
CA HIS A 49 2.12 16.47 -15.80
C HIS A 49 2.08 17.93 -15.33
N PHE A 50 2.98 18.32 -14.42
CA PHE A 50 2.93 19.64 -13.80
C PHE A 50 4.17 20.49 -14.06
N ASN A 51 5.12 19.98 -14.81
CA ASN A 51 6.38 20.67 -15.11
C ASN A 51 7.15 21.13 -13.87
N ILE A 52 7.20 20.27 -12.82
CA ILE A 52 7.91 20.59 -11.58
C ILE A 52 9.40 20.81 -11.85
N PRO A 53 10.03 21.85 -11.27
CA PRO A 53 11.43 22.20 -11.49
C PRO A 53 12.39 21.06 -11.10
N THR A 54 13.16 20.56 -12.05
CA THR A 54 14.08 19.43 -11.83
C THR A 54 15.27 19.78 -10.93
N ASN A 55 15.75 21.04 -11.02
CA ASN A 55 16.86 21.55 -10.22
C ASN A 55 16.55 21.78 -8.74
N ARG A 56 15.27 21.62 -8.36
CA ARG A 56 14.79 21.73 -6.98
C ARG A 56 14.03 20.46 -6.55
N SER A 57 14.25 19.35 -7.24
CA SER A 57 13.56 18.09 -6.98
C SER A 57 14.54 16.99 -6.61
N VAL A 58 14.16 16.17 -5.62
CA VAL A 58 14.97 15.03 -5.18
C VAL A 58 14.08 13.85 -4.84
N VAL A 59 14.56 12.64 -5.09
CA VAL A 59 13.89 11.40 -4.69
C VAL A 59 14.51 10.88 -3.40
N ILE A 60 13.70 10.80 -2.36
CA ILE A 60 14.05 10.18 -1.07
C ILE A 60 13.01 9.10 -0.79
N LYS A 61 13.42 7.84 -0.97
CA LYS A 61 12.53 6.70 -0.75
C LYS A 61 12.10 6.58 0.71
N ASN A 62 10.90 6.01 0.92
CA ASN A 62 10.46 5.68 2.27
C ASN A 62 11.41 4.69 2.92
N GLY A 63 11.80 4.97 4.16
CA GLY A 63 12.56 4.04 4.99
C GLY A 63 11.63 3.10 5.75
N ILE A 64 12.11 1.91 6.03
CA ILE A 64 11.49 0.94 6.95
C ILE A 64 12.52 0.42 7.93
N ASP A 65 12.07 0.02 9.10
CA ASP A 65 12.92 -0.70 10.04
C ASP A 65 13.33 -2.05 9.45
N LYS A 66 14.49 -2.54 9.87
CA LYS A 66 14.94 -3.87 9.49
C LYS A 66 13.96 -4.93 10.00
N ILE A 67 13.47 -5.76 9.10
CA ILE A 67 12.60 -6.90 9.41
C ILE A 67 13.44 -8.17 9.46
N GLU A 68 13.11 -9.06 10.39
CA GLU A 68 13.75 -10.37 10.48
C GLU A 68 13.47 -11.19 9.21
N LYS A 69 14.49 -11.82 8.67
CA LYS A 69 14.34 -12.64 7.46
C LYS A 69 13.48 -13.87 7.73
N ALA A 70 12.58 -14.18 6.81
CA ALA A 70 11.88 -15.44 6.77
C ALA A 70 12.87 -16.60 6.59
N LYS A 71 12.50 -17.78 7.08
CA LYS A 71 13.23 -19.02 6.77
C LYS A 71 13.10 -19.31 5.28
N PRO A 72 14.17 -19.83 4.63
CA PRO A 72 14.06 -20.30 3.26
C PRO A 72 12.96 -21.36 3.12
N TYR A 73 12.22 -21.30 2.03
CA TYR A 73 11.22 -22.32 1.72
C TYR A 73 11.89 -23.68 1.48
N VAL A 74 11.32 -24.74 2.06
CA VAL A 74 11.73 -26.13 1.81
C VAL A 74 10.65 -26.83 1.01
N LYS A 75 11.03 -27.50 -0.07
CA LYS A 75 10.09 -28.17 -0.96
C LYS A 75 9.25 -29.22 -0.18
N GLY A 76 7.94 -29.10 -0.31
CA GLY A 76 6.98 -29.97 0.38
C GLY A 76 6.41 -29.40 1.68
N GLU A 77 6.96 -28.29 2.17
CA GLU A 77 6.36 -27.56 3.30
C GLU A 77 5.19 -26.67 2.85
N PRO A 78 4.28 -26.28 3.78
CA PRO A 78 3.23 -25.34 3.48
C PRO A 78 3.76 -23.99 3.02
N ILE A 79 3.18 -23.43 1.97
CA ILE A 79 3.44 -22.06 1.50
C ILE A 79 2.43 -21.14 2.15
N LYS A 80 2.91 -20.23 2.99
CA LYS A 80 2.11 -19.23 3.66
C LYS A 80 2.22 -17.89 2.95
N ILE A 81 1.08 -17.37 2.51
CA ILE A 81 0.96 -16.08 1.83
C ILE A 81 0.32 -15.09 2.80
N ILE A 82 0.79 -13.86 2.82
CA ILE A 82 0.17 -12.75 3.55
C ILE A 82 -0.35 -11.69 2.60
N HIS A 83 -1.53 -11.17 2.87
CA HIS A 83 -2.08 -9.94 2.30
C HIS A 83 -2.42 -8.98 3.43
N GLN A 84 -1.75 -7.83 3.46
CA GLN A 84 -1.95 -6.81 4.49
C GLN A 84 -2.14 -5.46 3.83
N ASN A 85 -3.38 -5.16 3.46
CA ASN A 85 -3.77 -3.91 2.83
C ASN A 85 -5.26 -3.64 3.05
N THR A 86 -5.69 -2.43 2.70
CA THR A 86 -7.11 -2.12 2.59
C THR A 86 -7.77 -2.99 1.50
N PRO A 87 -9.06 -3.32 1.64
CA PRO A 87 -9.72 -4.31 0.77
C PRO A 87 -9.74 -3.92 -0.71
N TRP A 88 -9.79 -2.62 -1.03
CA TRP A 88 -9.74 -2.15 -2.43
C TRP A 88 -8.39 -2.36 -3.12
N ARG A 89 -7.33 -2.70 -2.37
CA ARG A 89 -5.99 -2.95 -2.94
C ARG A 89 -5.82 -4.39 -3.40
N GLY A 90 -6.79 -4.88 -4.15
CA GLY A 90 -6.71 -6.15 -4.86
C GLY A 90 -7.13 -7.38 -4.06
N LEU A 91 -7.81 -7.24 -2.91
CA LEU A 91 -8.29 -8.42 -2.16
C LEU A 91 -9.22 -9.27 -3.02
N SER A 92 -10.13 -8.67 -3.80
CA SER A 92 -11.05 -9.40 -4.69
C SER A 92 -10.30 -10.24 -5.74
N VAL A 93 -9.24 -9.66 -6.34
CA VAL A 93 -8.39 -10.36 -7.30
C VAL A 93 -7.68 -11.53 -6.64
N LEU A 94 -7.17 -11.33 -5.43
CA LEU A 94 -6.45 -12.35 -4.68
C LEU A 94 -7.37 -13.52 -4.28
N LEU A 95 -8.59 -13.23 -3.81
CA LEU A 95 -9.56 -14.26 -3.47
C LEU A 95 -9.98 -15.06 -4.72
N GLY A 96 -10.17 -14.40 -5.87
CA GLY A 96 -10.40 -15.08 -7.14
C GLY A 96 -9.26 -16.02 -7.52
N ALA A 97 -8.01 -15.60 -7.32
CA ALA A 97 -6.85 -16.46 -7.54
C ALA A 97 -6.82 -17.65 -6.56
N MET A 98 -7.11 -17.43 -5.27
CA MET A 98 -7.12 -18.49 -4.27
C MET A 98 -8.20 -19.57 -4.51
N GLN A 99 -9.32 -19.24 -5.16
CA GLN A 99 -10.32 -20.22 -5.60
C GLN A 99 -9.77 -21.23 -6.61
N LEU A 100 -8.78 -20.83 -7.40
CA LEU A 100 -8.15 -21.67 -8.42
C LEU A 100 -7.01 -22.52 -7.85
N VAL A 101 -6.50 -22.17 -6.67
CA VAL A 101 -5.41 -22.91 -6.01
C VAL A 101 -5.95 -24.25 -5.47
N LYS A 102 -5.50 -25.34 -6.05
CA LYS A 102 -5.90 -26.71 -5.65
C LYS A 102 -4.94 -27.38 -4.66
N ASN A 103 -3.76 -26.80 -4.47
CA ASN A 103 -2.78 -27.35 -3.54
C ASN A 103 -3.15 -26.96 -2.09
N PRO A 104 -3.49 -27.94 -1.21
CA PRO A 104 -3.89 -27.67 0.16
C PRO A 104 -2.74 -27.11 1.04
N LEU A 105 -1.50 -27.22 0.57
CA LEU A 105 -0.34 -26.67 1.25
C LEU A 105 -0.17 -25.15 1.03
N VAL A 106 -0.98 -24.54 0.16
CA VAL A 106 -0.94 -23.10 -0.09
C VAL A 106 -2.06 -22.44 0.71
N THR A 107 -1.69 -21.58 1.65
CA THR A 107 -2.62 -20.85 2.51
C THR A 107 -2.39 -19.34 2.43
N LEU A 108 -3.47 -18.58 2.61
CA LEU A 108 -3.46 -17.11 2.62
C LEU A 108 -4.02 -16.57 3.94
N ASP A 109 -3.24 -15.76 4.60
CA ASP A 109 -3.69 -14.96 5.74
C ASP A 109 -4.01 -13.53 5.29
N VAL A 110 -5.23 -13.09 5.53
CA VAL A 110 -5.75 -11.78 5.12
C VAL A 110 -5.87 -10.87 6.32
N TYR A 111 -5.00 -9.85 6.37
CA TYR A 111 -5.01 -8.78 7.36
C TYR A 111 -5.59 -7.51 6.71
N SER A 112 -6.82 -7.60 6.21
CA SER A 112 -7.45 -6.52 5.46
C SER A 112 -8.57 -5.89 6.26
N SER A 113 -8.58 -4.56 6.36
CA SER A 113 -9.63 -3.76 6.98
C SER A 113 -9.43 -2.29 6.62
N THR A 114 -10.49 -1.51 6.72
CA THR A 114 -10.43 -0.05 6.64
C THR A 114 -10.02 0.59 7.97
N GLU A 115 -9.94 -0.18 9.07
CA GLU A 115 -9.58 0.26 10.42
C GLU A 115 -8.18 0.89 10.51
N VAL A 116 -7.30 0.60 9.53
CA VAL A 116 -5.98 1.23 9.40
C VAL A 116 -6.05 2.77 9.33
N TYR A 117 -7.18 3.32 8.90
CA TYR A 117 -7.43 4.77 8.86
C TYR A 117 -8.15 5.31 10.10
N GLY A 118 -8.35 4.48 11.14
CA GLY A 118 -9.00 4.82 12.39
C GLY A 118 -10.49 4.42 12.44
N GLN A 119 -11.04 4.42 13.67
CA GLN A 119 -12.38 3.93 13.96
C GLN A 119 -13.47 4.65 13.17
N ASP A 120 -13.40 5.99 13.10
CA ASP A 120 -14.42 6.78 12.37
C ASP A 120 -14.48 6.42 10.88
N PHE A 121 -13.34 6.10 10.28
CA PHE A 121 -13.29 5.69 8.88
C PHE A 121 -13.83 4.27 8.71
N TYR A 122 -13.48 3.38 9.62
CA TYR A 122 -13.97 2.01 9.67
C TYR A 122 -15.51 1.98 9.74
N ASP A 123 -16.10 2.70 10.70
CA ASP A 123 -17.55 2.71 10.93
C ASP A 123 -18.33 3.20 9.70
N LYS A 124 -17.73 4.09 8.92
CA LYS A 124 -18.36 4.67 7.72
C LYS A 124 -18.19 3.83 6.46
N ASN A 125 -17.11 3.07 6.32
CA ASN A 125 -16.72 2.52 5.03
C ASN A 125 -16.53 1.00 5.02
N ASP A 126 -16.22 0.34 6.15
CA ASP A 126 -15.85 -1.09 6.15
C ASP A 126 -17.02 -2.01 5.75
N HIS A 127 -18.25 -1.56 5.98
CA HIS A 127 -19.47 -2.30 5.63
C HIS A 127 -19.59 -2.57 4.10
N GLU A 128 -19.01 -1.73 3.25
CA GLU A 128 -18.99 -1.90 1.80
C GLU A 128 -18.22 -3.17 1.38
N TYR A 129 -17.29 -3.65 2.21
CA TYR A 129 -16.45 -4.82 1.94
C TYR A 129 -16.93 -6.10 2.63
N LYS A 130 -18.09 -6.07 3.29
CA LYS A 130 -18.63 -7.21 4.04
C LYS A 130 -18.75 -8.49 3.18
N GLU A 131 -19.27 -8.35 1.96
CA GLU A 131 -19.42 -9.50 1.05
C GLU A 131 -18.06 -10.11 0.68
N LEU A 132 -17.05 -9.28 0.49
CA LEU A 132 -15.69 -9.70 0.19
C LEU A 132 -15.06 -10.47 1.38
N TYR A 133 -15.28 -10.00 2.60
CA TYR A 133 -14.82 -10.71 3.80
C TYR A 133 -15.56 -12.05 4.00
N GLU A 134 -16.86 -12.10 3.70
CA GLU A 134 -17.61 -13.36 3.74
C GLU A 134 -17.15 -14.34 2.64
N GLN A 135 -16.78 -13.84 1.47
CA GLN A 135 -16.15 -14.68 0.44
C GLN A 135 -14.81 -15.25 0.94
N ALA A 136 -13.98 -14.44 1.58
CA ALA A 136 -12.71 -14.91 2.16
C ALA A 136 -12.93 -16.04 3.17
N LYS A 137 -13.92 -15.92 4.06
CA LYS A 137 -14.26 -16.96 5.07
C LYS A 137 -14.73 -18.28 4.48
N LYS A 138 -15.30 -18.26 3.28
CA LYS A 138 -15.79 -19.49 2.60
C LYS A 138 -14.67 -20.31 1.95
N LEU A 139 -13.50 -19.75 1.75
CA LEU A 139 -12.38 -20.42 1.11
C LEU A 139 -11.57 -21.21 2.16
N PRO A 140 -11.41 -22.54 2.00
CA PRO A 140 -10.77 -23.37 3.01
C PRO A 140 -9.28 -23.10 3.19
N ASN A 141 -8.66 -22.45 2.21
CA ASN A 141 -7.24 -22.08 2.20
C ASN A 141 -7.01 -20.59 2.49
N VAL A 142 -8.02 -19.87 3.00
CA VAL A 142 -7.95 -18.46 3.34
C VAL A 142 -8.36 -18.23 4.79
N ASN A 143 -7.52 -17.56 5.55
CA ASN A 143 -7.82 -17.12 6.91
C ASN A 143 -8.08 -15.61 6.90
N ASN A 144 -9.33 -15.20 7.05
CA ASN A 144 -9.69 -13.79 7.19
C ASN A 144 -9.48 -13.33 8.64
N ILE A 145 -8.35 -12.69 8.92
CA ILE A 145 -7.92 -12.30 10.27
C ILE A 145 -8.39 -10.89 10.63
N GLY A 146 -8.51 -10.00 9.61
CA GLY A 146 -8.84 -8.61 9.82
C GLY A 146 -7.66 -7.75 10.28
N TYR A 147 -7.97 -6.55 10.80
CA TYR A 147 -6.95 -5.59 11.23
C TYR A 147 -6.02 -6.13 12.32
N LYS A 148 -4.75 -5.82 12.15
CA LYS A 148 -3.73 -5.95 13.22
C LYS A 148 -2.80 -4.74 13.18
N PRO A 149 -2.32 -4.28 14.35
CA PRO A 149 -1.34 -3.20 14.41
C PRO A 149 -0.08 -3.50 13.59
N ASN A 150 0.53 -2.46 13.03
CA ASN A 150 1.71 -2.62 12.17
C ASN A 150 2.86 -3.38 12.84
N GLN A 151 3.05 -3.19 14.16
CA GLN A 151 4.08 -3.93 14.91
C GLN A 151 3.80 -5.44 14.90
N TYR A 152 2.55 -5.86 15.10
CA TYR A 152 2.17 -7.27 15.00
C TYR A 152 2.53 -7.86 13.62
N ILE A 153 2.25 -7.13 12.55
CA ILE A 153 2.60 -7.58 11.19
C ILE A 153 4.11 -7.72 11.04
N LYS A 154 4.88 -6.71 11.46
CA LYS A 154 6.36 -6.73 11.42
C LYS A 154 6.94 -7.95 12.13
N ASP A 155 6.46 -8.24 13.34
CA ASP A 155 6.95 -9.34 14.18
C ASP A 155 6.65 -10.73 13.59
N ASN A 156 5.55 -10.82 12.83
CA ASN A 156 5.07 -12.06 12.24
C ASN A 156 5.44 -12.27 10.77
N LEU A 157 5.93 -11.24 10.08
CA LEU A 157 6.21 -11.29 8.64
C LEU A 157 7.22 -12.38 8.27
N LYS A 158 8.15 -12.71 9.16
CA LYS A 158 9.12 -13.81 9.03
C LYS A 158 8.51 -15.20 8.89
N ASN A 159 7.22 -15.35 9.25
CA ASN A 159 6.50 -16.63 9.19
C ASN A 159 5.86 -16.87 7.81
N TYR A 160 5.95 -15.91 6.89
CA TYR A 160 5.37 -15.97 5.56
C TYR A 160 6.44 -16.11 4.50
N HIS A 161 6.09 -16.81 3.42
CA HIS A 161 6.97 -17.04 2.28
C HIS A 161 6.74 -16.02 1.16
N MET A 162 5.54 -15.44 1.10
CA MET A 162 5.13 -14.52 0.05
C MET A 162 4.23 -13.41 0.62
N TYR A 163 4.50 -12.18 0.19
CA TYR A 163 3.58 -11.05 0.35
C TYR A 163 2.83 -10.82 -0.96
N ALA A 164 1.51 -10.93 -0.95
CA ALA A 164 0.67 -10.75 -2.12
C ALA A 164 0.07 -9.34 -2.15
N TYR A 165 0.37 -8.61 -3.22
CA TYR A 165 -0.13 -7.24 -3.45
C TYR A 165 -0.65 -7.08 -4.87
N PRO A 166 -1.82 -7.67 -5.21
CA PRO A 166 -2.39 -7.59 -6.55
C PRO A 166 -3.24 -6.31 -6.74
N SER A 167 -2.72 -5.16 -6.32
CA SER A 167 -3.41 -3.89 -6.51
C SER A 167 -3.54 -3.56 -8.00
N ILE A 168 -4.73 -3.10 -8.38
CA ILE A 168 -5.02 -2.60 -9.72
C ILE A 168 -4.98 -1.06 -9.79
N PHE A 169 -4.72 -0.41 -8.65
CA PHE A 169 -4.53 1.04 -8.59
C PHE A 169 -3.05 1.36 -8.73
N GLU A 170 -2.73 2.28 -9.64
CA GLU A 170 -1.40 2.86 -9.73
C GLU A 170 -1.19 3.76 -8.51
N GLU A 171 -0.24 3.37 -7.67
CA GLU A 171 0.20 4.18 -6.56
C GLU A 171 1.72 4.16 -6.49
N THR A 172 2.27 5.14 -5.83
CA THR A 172 3.71 5.41 -5.69
C THR A 172 4.55 4.23 -5.22
#